data_0a59addf337e4021c48228c8e0721577
#
_entry.id   0a59addf337e4021c48228c8e0721577
#
_cell.length_a   1.000
_cell.length_b   1.000
_cell.length_c   1.000
_cell.angle_alpha   90.00
_cell.angle_beta   90.00
_cell.angle_gamma   90.00
#
_symmetry.space_group_name_H-M   'P 1'
#
loop_
_entity.id
_entity.type
_entity.pdbx_description
1 polymer ?
#
loop_
_entity_poly.entity_id
_entity_poly.type
_entity_poly.pdbx_seq_one_letter_code
_entity_poly.pdbx_strand_id
1 'polypeptide(L)'
;VAVVLGVGLACLRQAVFQALESAGPRVGVGLRVLVKPNLLTARPLACAAPEVTAAACAWLLERGARVEVADSPGFGRADAVARKIGLEAALRPLKLRVRGLDRPVPVRLPLPEAPEGRGARFMVARRALECDLILSVPRVKAHSQMLLTLAVKNCFGCVSGLRKALVHTCEGRDPDYFADCLAALWAALPPVAALADGVRAMHVTGPSRGRPFALGLIGASPSAVALDEALCAVLGLEPGRTPLGAALERRKAEGCATAGWRAEYPLLRPGDFDARGFELPRELAHTSFHPAR
;
A
#
# COMPACT_ATOMS: atom_id res chain seq x y z
N VAL A 1 14.79 3.06 -5.19
CA VAL A 1 14.20 1.94 -4.44
C VAL A 1 15.31 1.20 -3.72
N ALA A 2 15.18 0.96 -2.41
CA ALA A 2 16.05 0.06 -1.68
C ALA A 2 15.24 -1.19 -1.30
N VAL A 3 15.80 -2.35 -1.57
CA VAL A 3 15.23 -3.65 -1.22
C VAL A 3 16.25 -4.41 -0.39
N VAL A 4 15.82 -4.99 0.71
CA VAL A 4 16.67 -5.72 1.68
C VAL A 4 16.08 -7.08 1.95
N LEU A 5 16.90 -8.10 1.99
CA LEU A 5 16.54 -9.43 2.52
C LEU A 5 16.38 -9.34 4.04
N GLY A 6 15.19 -9.64 4.54
CA GLY A 6 14.91 -9.75 5.96
C GLY A 6 14.89 -11.21 6.39
N VAL A 7 15.92 -11.66 7.07
CA VAL A 7 15.99 -13.02 7.61
C VAL A 7 15.88 -12.96 9.14
N GLY A 8 14.78 -13.47 9.68
CA GLY A 8 14.53 -13.57 11.12
C GLY A 8 14.04 -12.29 11.80
N LEU A 9 13.26 -12.42 12.89
CA LEU A 9 12.66 -11.29 13.62
C LEU A 9 13.71 -10.35 14.25
N ALA A 10 14.86 -10.86 14.69
CA ALA A 10 15.93 -10.04 15.28
C ALA A 10 16.57 -9.09 14.27
N CYS A 11 16.60 -9.47 12.97
CA CYS A 11 17.15 -8.65 11.89
C CYS A 11 16.09 -7.75 11.22
N LEU A 12 14.79 -7.94 11.51
CA LEU A 12 13.71 -7.25 10.79
C LEU A 12 13.72 -5.74 11.01
N ARG A 13 13.90 -5.29 12.26
CA ARG A 13 14.02 -3.86 12.57
C ARG A 13 15.21 -3.25 11.82
N GLN A 14 16.35 -3.92 11.82
CA GLN A 14 17.56 -3.48 11.13
C GLN A 14 17.32 -3.42 9.61
N ALA A 15 16.66 -4.42 9.02
CA ALA A 15 16.33 -4.43 7.60
C ALA A 15 15.40 -3.27 7.21
N VAL A 16 14.39 -2.96 8.03
CA VAL A 16 13.49 -1.80 7.83
C VAL A 16 14.29 -0.50 7.89
N PHE A 17 15.15 -0.35 8.90
CA PHE A 17 15.99 0.85 9.04
C PHE A 17 16.92 1.01 7.83
N GLN A 18 17.63 -0.05 7.44
CA GLN A 18 18.53 -0.04 6.30
C GLN A 18 17.83 0.33 4.99
N ALA A 19 16.64 -0.22 4.75
CA ALA A 19 15.85 0.11 3.56
C ALA A 19 15.43 1.59 3.56
N LEU A 20 14.94 2.10 4.69
CA LEU A 20 14.50 3.49 4.82
C LEU A 20 15.67 4.49 4.78
N GLU A 21 16.85 4.14 5.33
CA GLU A 21 18.06 4.96 5.21
C GLU A 21 18.54 5.05 3.76
N SER A 22 18.50 3.92 3.05
CA SER A 22 19.08 3.84 1.70
C SER A 22 18.18 4.44 0.62
N ALA A 23 16.85 4.36 0.79
CA ALA A 23 15.90 4.87 -0.20
C ALA A 23 14.53 5.25 0.41
N GLY A 24 14.46 5.60 1.67
CA GLY A 24 13.24 6.16 2.26
C GLY A 24 13.01 7.63 1.90
N PRO A 25 11.91 8.21 2.38
CA PRO A 25 11.65 9.63 2.22
C PRO A 25 12.61 10.47 3.07
N ARG A 26 12.85 11.69 2.64
CA ARG A 26 13.51 12.68 3.50
C ARG A 26 12.57 13.07 4.65
N VAL A 27 13.03 12.92 5.85
CA VAL A 27 12.25 13.20 7.08
C VAL A 27 13.01 14.21 7.92
N GLY A 28 12.31 15.26 8.34
CA GLY A 28 12.84 16.29 9.22
C GLY A 28 12.01 16.41 10.51
N VAL A 29 12.56 17.17 11.46
CA VAL A 29 11.91 17.44 12.74
C VAL A 29 10.56 18.14 12.52
N GLY A 30 9.52 17.64 13.18
CA GLY A 30 8.17 18.21 13.14
C GLY A 30 7.34 17.81 11.91
N LEU A 31 7.90 17.10 10.90
CA LEU A 31 7.16 16.63 9.75
C LEU A 31 6.00 15.73 10.19
N ARG A 32 4.78 16.03 9.73
CA ARG A 32 3.57 15.26 10.06
C ARG A 32 3.46 14.07 9.11
N VAL A 33 3.76 12.88 9.60
CA VAL A 33 3.76 11.65 8.81
C VAL A 33 2.58 10.77 9.20
N LEU A 34 1.74 10.46 8.23
CA LEU A 34 0.73 9.42 8.34
C LEU A 34 1.36 8.07 7.94
N VAL A 35 1.66 7.22 8.90
CA VAL A 35 1.98 5.82 8.64
C VAL A 35 0.68 5.08 8.37
N LYS A 36 0.54 4.60 7.15
CA LYS A 36 -0.64 3.89 6.70
C LYS A 36 -0.33 2.42 6.47
N PRO A 37 -0.50 1.54 7.48
CA PRO A 37 -0.36 0.10 7.28
C PRO A 37 -1.45 -0.41 6.32
N ASN A 38 -1.26 -1.61 5.81
CA ASN A 38 -2.32 -2.33 5.14
C ASN A 38 -3.13 -3.11 6.18
N LEU A 39 -4.27 -2.61 6.59
CA LEU A 39 -5.22 -3.30 7.47
C LEU A 39 -6.47 -3.66 6.66
N LEU A 40 -6.67 -4.94 6.39
CA LEU A 40 -7.85 -5.37 5.62
C LEU A 40 -8.92 -5.98 6.51
N THR A 41 -8.53 -6.94 7.33
CA THR A 41 -9.38 -7.71 8.23
C THR A 41 -8.52 -8.31 9.33
N ALA A 42 -9.12 -8.90 10.37
CA ALA A 42 -8.41 -9.50 11.50
C ALA A 42 -7.71 -10.83 11.17
N ARG A 43 -6.98 -10.86 10.04
CA ARG A 43 -6.15 -11.98 9.57
C ARG A 43 -4.72 -11.47 9.35
N PRO A 44 -3.72 -11.97 10.08
CA PRO A 44 -2.34 -11.44 10.02
C PRO A 44 -1.77 -11.40 8.60
N LEU A 45 -1.96 -12.47 7.81
CA LEU A 45 -1.42 -12.52 6.44
C LEU A 45 -2.09 -11.49 5.49
N ALA A 46 -3.30 -11.04 5.78
CA ALA A 46 -4.00 -10.03 4.99
C ALA A 46 -3.58 -8.59 5.32
N CYS A 47 -2.77 -8.40 6.37
CA CYS A 47 -2.33 -7.11 6.90
C CYS A 47 -0.80 -6.98 6.85
N ALA A 48 -0.29 -5.76 6.89
CA ALA A 48 1.13 -5.50 7.13
C ALA A 48 1.53 -6.07 8.51
N ALA A 49 2.75 -6.62 8.61
CA ALA A 49 3.25 -7.15 9.86
C ALA A 49 3.39 -6.05 10.93
N PRO A 50 2.97 -6.33 12.17
CA PRO A 50 3.11 -5.39 13.28
C PRO A 50 4.54 -4.89 13.47
N GLU A 51 5.51 -5.78 13.36
CA GLU A 51 6.92 -5.50 13.58
C GLU A 51 7.49 -4.57 12.51
N VAL A 52 7.11 -4.76 11.23
CA VAL A 52 7.49 -3.87 10.12
C VAL A 52 6.92 -2.48 10.33
N THR A 53 5.63 -2.40 10.67
CA THR A 53 4.96 -1.11 10.91
C THR A 53 5.56 -0.38 12.12
N ALA A 54 5.82 -1.10 13.22
CA ALA A 54 6.43 -0.52 14.42
C ALA A 54 7.87 -0.06 14.16
N ALA A 55 8.67 -0.83 13.42
CA ALA A 55 10.03 -0.43 13.04
C ALA A 55 10.03 0.85 12.17
N ALA A 56 9.11 0.97 11.22
CA ALA A 56 8.94 2.19 10.43
C ALA A 56 8.58 3.40 11.30
N CYS A 57 7.67 3.22 12.25
CA CYS A 57 7.31 4.27 13.21
C CYS A 57 8.51 4.69 14.07
N ALA A 58 9.29 3.74 14.57
CA ALA A 58 10.50 4.02 15.34
C ALA A 58 11.50 4.84 14.53
N TRP A 59 11.77 4.44 13.28
CA TRP A 59 12.67 5.14 12.38
C TRP A 59 12.25 6.60 12.16
N LEU A 60 10.95 6.86 11.98
CA LEU A 60 10.39 8.21 11.82
C LEU A 60 10.52 9.05 13.10
N LEU A 61 10.20 8.45 14.26
CA LEU A 61 10.27 9.14 15.56
C LEU A 61 11.72 9.53 15.93
N GLU A 62 12.70 8.66 15.62
CA GLU A 62 14.12 8.95 15.84
C GLU A 62 14.62 10.15 15.03
N ARG A 63 13.90 10.51 13.94
CA ARG A 63 14.17 11.71 13.10
C ARG A 63 13.32 12.91 13.47
N GLY A 64 12.61 12.83 14.60
CA GLY A 64 11.79 13.91 15.11
C GLY A 64 10.48 14.15 14.37
N ALA A 65 10.02 13.21 13.54
CA ALA A 65 8.72 13.33 12.88
C ALA A 65 7.57 13.21 13.90
N ARG A 66 6.45 13.85 13.57
CA ARG A 66 5.16 13.65 14.25
C ARG A 66 4.42 12.52 13.57
N VAL A 67 4.41 11.35 14.19
CA VAL A 67 3.87 10.12 13.60
C VAL A 67 2.43 9.90 14.05
N GLU A 68 1.55 9.67 13.09
CA GLU A 68 0.22 9.12 13.30
C GLU A 68 0.08 7.80 12.55
N VAL A 69 -0.50 6.77 13.19
CA VAL A 69 -0.77 5.48 12.55
C VAL A 69 -2.27 5.35 12.35
N ALA A 70 -2.70 5.27 11.08
CA ALA A 70 -4.12 5.14 10.81
C ALA A 70 -4.41 4.36 9.52
N ASP A 71 -5.57 3.70 9.48
CA ASP A 71 -6.13 3.06 8.29
C ASP A 71 -7.66 3.03 8.37
N SER A 72 -8.28 2.69 7.25
CA SER A 72 -9.68 2.31 7.19
C SER A 72 -9.76 0.89 6.62
N PRO A 73 -9.91 -0.15 7.46
CA PRO A 73 -10.00 -1.53 7.01
C PRO A 73 -11.15 -1.80 6.05
N GLY A 74 -11.05 -2.86 5.25
CA GLY A 74 -12.17 -3.35 4.45
C GLY A 74 -13.29 -3.90 5.33
N PHE A 75 -12.93 -4.51 6.47
CA PHE A 75 -13.87 -5.11 7.43
C PHE A 75 -13.45 -4.80 8.86
N GLY A 76 -14.40 -4.28 9.64
CA GLY A 76 -14.20 -3.96 11.03
C GLY A 76 -13.60 -2.57 11.26
N ARG A 77 -13.29 -2.26 12.51
CA ARG A 77 -12.66 -1.00 12.94
C ARG A 77 -11.16 -1.16 12.96
N ALA A 78 -10.42 -0.10 12.62
CA ALA A 78 -8.96 -0.10 12.55
C ALA A 78 -8.30 -0.54 13.87
N ASP A 79 -8.76 0.02 14.99
CA ASP A 79 -8.27 -0.33 16.33
C ASP A 79 -8.55 -1.80 16.70
N ALA A 80 -9.70 -2.33 16.32
CA ALA A 80 -10.07 -3.72 16.59
C ALA A 80 -9.24 -4.70 15.74
N VAL A 81 -9.05 -4.40 14.46
CA VAL A 81 -8.17 -5.18 13.57
C VAL A 81 -6.74 -5.14 14.10
N ALA A 82 -6.22 -3.95 14.41
CA ALA A 82 -4.86 -3.75 14.92
C ALA A 82 -4.59 -4.52 16.22
N ARG A 83 -5.56 -4.54 17.16
CA ARG A 83 -5.44 -5.36 18.38
C ARG A 83 -5.36 -6.84 18.07
N LYS A 84 -6.25 -7.34 17.19
CA LYS A 84 -6.31 -8.78 16.87
C LYS A 84 -5.07 -9.30 16.16
N ILE A 85 -4.40 -8.46 15.35
CA ILE A 85 -3.17 -8.87 14.67
C ILE A 85 -1.90 -8.55 15.48
N GLY A 86 -2.00 -7.92 16.66
CA GLY A 86 -0.87 -7.59 17.53
C GLY A 86 -0.23 -6.21 17.26
N LEU A 87 -0.73 -5.41 16.33
CA LEU A 87 -0.13 -4.12 15.98
C LEU A 87 -0.20 -3.10 17.13
N GLU A 88 -1.30 -3.07 17.89
CA GLU A 88 -1.41 -2.20 19.08
C GLU A 88 -0.35 -2.54 20.13
N ALA A 89 -0.03 -3.83 20.31
CA ALA A 89 1.01 -4.27 21.24
C ALA A 89 2.40 -3.84 20.75
N ALA A 90 2.69 -3.96 19.45
CA ALA A 90 3.95 -3.56 18.84
C ALA A 90 4.18 -2.03 18.89
N LEU A 91 3.13 -1.23 18.82
CA LEU A 91 3.19 0.23 18.88
C LEU A 91 3.26 0.80 20.30
N ARG A 92 2.87 0.02 21.32
CA ARG A 92 2.81 0.48 22.72
C ARG A 92 4.14 1.06 23.25
N PRO A 93 5.31 0.44 23.00
CA PRO A 93 6.60 1.00 23.44
C PRO A 93 6.90 2.38 22.84
N LEU A 94 6.35 2.68 21.67
CA LEU A 94 6.49 3.95 20.97
C LEU A 94 5.43 5.00 21.39
N LYS A 95 4.55 4.65 22.35
CA LYS A 95 3.41 5.47 22.77
C LYS A 95 2.46 5.84 21.62
N LEU A 96 2.40 5.01 20.59
CA LEU A 96 1.51 5.13 19.46
C LEU A 96 0.32 4.17 19.57
N ARG A 97 -0.76 4.50 18.87
CA ARG A 97 -1.95 3.66 18.73
C ARG A 97 -2.53 3.82 17.33
N VAL A 98 -3.26 2.82 16.88
CA VAL A 98 -3.92 2.86 15.56
C VAL A 98 -5.25 3.63 15.66
N ARG A 99 -5.44 4.56 14.73
CA ARG A 99 -6.67 5.35 14.58
C ARG A 99 -7.43 4.93 13.32
N GLY A 100 -8.74 5.21 13.31
CA GLY A 100 -9.53 5.12 12.09
C GLY A 100 -9.26 6.31 11.16
N LEU A 101 -9.23 6.07 9.86
CA LEU A 101 -9.32 7.10 8.84
C LEU A 101 -10.80 7.47 8.64
N ASP A 102 -11.27 8.33 9.50
CA ASP A 102 -12.63 8.87 9.57
C ASP A 102 -12.70 10.33 9.08
N ARG A 103 -13.85 11.00 9.29
CA ARG A 103 -14.12 12.39 8.89
C ARG A 103 -13.81 12.62 7.41
N PRO A 104 -14.54 11.93 6.51
CA PRO A 104 -14.29 12.02 5.08
C PRO A 104 -14.68 13.40 4.53
N VAL A 105 -13.90 13.86 3.56
CA VAL A 105 -14.21 15.00 2.73
C VAL A 105 -14.34 14.54 1.27
N PRO A 106 -15.21 15.16 0.47
CA PRO A 106 -15.35 14.82 -0.93
C PRO A 106 -14.14 15.34 -1.72
N VAL A 107 -13.48 14.45 -2.45
CA VAL A 107 -12.39 14.78 -3.36
C VAL A 107 -12.83 14.40 -4.78
N ARG A 108 -12.85 15.37 -5.68
CA ARG A 108 -13.07 15.11 -7.10
C ARG A 108 -11.74 14.62 -7.69
N LEU A 109 -11.76 13.42 -8.25
CA LEU A 109 -10.57 12.85 -8.86
C LEU A 109 -10.39 13.43 -10.28
N PRO A 110 -9.15 13.72 -10.70
CA PRO A 110 -8.84 14.12 -12.08
C PRO A 110 -8.88 12.87 -12.98
N LEU A 111 -10.10 12.47 -13.35
CA LEU A 111 -10.35 11.39 -14.29
C LEU A 111 -10.97 11.95 -15.55
N PRO A 112 -10.73 11.33 -16.73
CA PRO A 112 -11.60 11.52 -17.88
C PRO A 112 -13.06 11.26 -17.46
N GLU A 113 -14.01 11.90 -18.13
CA GLU A 113 -15.42 11.70 -17.80
C GLU A 113 -15.75 10.22 -17.79
N ALA A 114 -16.29 9.77 -16.67
CA ALA A 114 -16.76 8.41 -16.53
C ALA A 114 -17.80 8.13 -17.62
N PRO A 115 -17.87 6.91 -18.16
CA PRO A 115 -19.04 6.48 -18.92
C PRO A 115 -20.28 6.85 -18.09
N GLU A 116 -21.26 7.56 -18.66
CA GLU A 116 -22.49 8.07 -18.02
C GLU A 116 -22.34 9.40 -17.21
N GLY A 117 -21.29 10.22 -17.42
CA GLY A 117 -21.18 11.56 -16.82
C GLY A 117 -20.99 11.59 -15.30
N ARG A 118 -20.69 10.46 -14.68
CA ARG A 118 -20.37 10.36 -13.25
C ARG A 118 -18.90 10.67 -13.04
N GLY A 119 -18.58 11.90 -12.70
CA GLY A 119 -17.23 12.24 -12.21
C GLY A 119 -16.92 11.42 -10.96
N ALA A 120 -15.76 10.72 -10.91
CA ALA A 120 -15.37 9.96 -9.73
C ALA A 120 -15.12 10.92 -8.56
N ARG A 121 -16.01 10.88 -7.59
CA ARG A 121 -15.90 11.62 -6.34
C ARG A 121 -15.68 10.64 -5.20
N PHE A 122 -14.50 10.69 -4.60
CA PHE A 122 -14.15 9.82 -3.48
C PHE A 122 -14.25 10.57 -2.16
N MET A 123 -14.68 9.86 -1.13
CA MET A 123 -14.75 10.36 0.24
C MET A 123 -13.46 10.01 0.97
N VAL A 124 -12.49 10.89 0.89
CA VAL A 124 -11.15 10.71 1.46
C VAL A 124 -11.11 11.21 2.89
N ALA A 125 -10.46 10.46 3.78
CA ALA A 125 -10.29 10.85 5.16
C ALA A 125 -9.49 12.16 5.27
N ARG A 126 -9.99 13.13 6.04
CA ARG A 126 -9.34 14.43 6.24
C ARG A 126 -7.90 14.30 6.70
N ARG A 127 -7.60 13.36 7.63
CA ARG A 127 -6.24 13.11 8.13
C ARG A 127 -5.26 12.71 7.03
N ALA A 128 -5.71 11.99 6.00
CA ALA A 128 -4.86 11.62 4.88
C ALA A 128 -4.54 12.79 3.95
N LEU A 129 -5.34 13.85 3.98
CA LEU A 129 -5.12 15.07 3.19
C LEU A 129 -4.34 16.15 3.96
N GLU A 130 -4.38 16.10 5.28
CA GLU A 130 -3.79 17.14 6.14
C GLU A 130 -2.37 16.80 6.64
N CYS A 131 -1.83 15.60 6.36
CA CYS A 131 -0.43 15.26 6.67
C CYS A 131 0.52 15.83 5.61
N ASP A 132 1.81 15.92 5.96
CA ASP A 132 2.84 16.40 5.05
C ASP A 132 3.39 15.25 4.17
N LEU A 133 3.29 14.01 4.67
CA LEU A 133 3.76 12.79 4.01
C LEU A 133 2.92 11.60 4.44
N ILE A 134 2.59 10.73 3.50
CA ILE A 134 2.06 9.39 3.79
C ILE A 134 3.19 8.38 3.62
N LEU A 135 3.46 7.57 4.64
CA LEU A 135 4.25 6.35 4.51
C LEU A 135 3.29 5.17 4.36
N SER A 136 3.09 4.73 3.13
CA SER A 136 2.30 3.54 2.81
C SER A 136 3.10 2.28 3.19
N VAL A 137 2.50 1.40 4.03
CA VAL A 137 3.13 0.13 4.44
C VAL A 137 2.25 -1.03 3.93
N PRO A 138 2.35 -1.41 2.64
CA PRO A 138 1.59 -2.52 2.08
C PRO A 138 2.17 -3.88 2.49
N ARG A 139 1.30 -4.88 2.66
CA ARG A 139 1.67 -6.28 2.50
C ARG A 139 1.81 -6.57 1.01
N VAL A 140 2.92 -7.15 0.57
CA VAL A 140 3.02 -7.70 -0.80
C VAL A 140 2.06 -8.88 -0.93
N LYS A 141 1.02 -8.73 -1.76
CA LYS A 141 0.00 -9.78 -1.87
C LYS A 141 -0.73 -9.77 -3.21
N ALA A 142 -1.10 -10.98 -3.65
CA ALA A 142 -2.01 -11.18 -4.75
C ALA A 142 -3.39 -10.55 -4.45
N HIS A 143 -4.10 -10.17 -5.50
CA HIS A 143 -5.43 -9.58 -5.43
C HIS A 143 -6.28 -10.03 -6.62
N SER A 144 -7.44 -10.60 -6.35
CA SER A 144 -8.30 -11.17 -7.39
C SER A 144 -8.76 -10.16 -8.45
N GLN A 145 -8.85 -8.88 -8.14
CA GLN A 145 -9.34 -7.85 -9.07
C GLN A 145 -8.20 -7.02 -9.70
N MET A 146 -7.09 -6.81 -9.00
CA MET A 146 -5.99 -5.94 -9.44
C MET A 146 -4.66 -6.68 -9.62
N LEU A 147 -4.66 -8.01 -9.68
CA LEU A 147 -3.51 -8.90 -9.62
C LEU A 147 -2.70 -8.75 -8.34
N LEU A 148 -2.31 -7.54 -7.97
CA LEU A 148 -1.47 -7.25 -6.80
C LEU A 148 -2.10 -6.17 -5.90
N THR A 149 -1.81 -6.27 -4.61
CA THR A 149 -1.90 -5.16 -3.65
C THR A 149 -0.50 -4.73 -3.31
N LEU A 150 -0.14 -3.51 -3.69
CA LEU A 150 1.14 -2.88 -3.40
C LEU A 150 0.91 -1.48 -2.83
N ALA A 151 1.88 -0.57 -2.93
CA ALA A 151 1.86 0.71 -2.21
C ALA A 151 0.77 1.68 -2.71
N VAL A 152 0.61 1.82 -4.04
CA VAL A 152 -0.41 2.70 -4.61
C VAL A 152 -1.81 2.20 -4.28
N LYS A 153 -2.09 0.89 -4.49
CA LYS A 153 -3.39 0.31 -4.13
C LYS A 153 -3.68 0.41 -2.63
N ASN A 154 -2.66 0.34 -1.78
CA ASN A 154 -2.85 0.51 -0.33
C ASN A 154 -3.43 1.88 0.02
N CYS A 155 -3.19 2.93 -0.79
CA CYS A 155 -3.77 4.27 -0.62
C CYS A 155 -5.30 4.27 -0.70
N PHE A 156 -5.92 3.24 -1.27
CA PHE A 156 -7.38 3.09 -1.24
C PHE A 156 -7.95 3.01 0.17
N GLY A 157 -7.15 2.60 1.17
CA GLY A 157 -7.50 2.70 2.58
C GLY A 157 -7.68 4.14 3.09
N CYS A 158 -7.28 5.17 2.35
CA CYS A 158 -7.58 6.57 2.65
C CYS A 158 -9.05 6.94 2.37
N VAL A 159 -9.77 6.14 1.58
CA VAL A 159 -11.22 6.27 1.40
C VAL A 159 -11.91 5.73 2.65
N SER A 160 -12.84 6.51 3.22
CA SER A 160 -13.46 6.19 4.51
C SER A 160 -14.63 5.21 4.40
N GLY A 161 -14.67 4.26 5.31
CA GLY A 161 -15.83 3.48 5.71
C GLY A 161 -16.39 2.53 4.65
N LEU A 162 -17.68 2.21 4.76
CA LEU A 162 -18.45 1.30 3.90
C LEU A 162 -18.51 1.73 2.42
N ARG A 163 -18.19 2.99 2.12
CA ARG A 163 -18.12 3.52 0.76
C ARG A 163 -17.06 2.83 -0.10
N LYS A 164 -16.02 2.24 0.51
CA LYS A 164 -15.06 1.38 -0.22
C LYS A 164 -15.74 0.17 -0.87
N ALA A 165 -16.66 -0.46 -0.14
CA ALA A 165 -17.43 -1.56 -0.70
C ALA A 165 -18.27 -1.11 -1.89
N LEU A 166 -18.92 0.05 -1.77
CA LEU A 166 -19.70 0.65 -2.85
C LEU A 166 -18.82 0.96 -4.08
N VAL A 167 -17.66 1.59 -3.87
CA VAL A 167 -16.71 1.87 -4.95
C VAL A 167 -16.24 0.57 -5.62
N HIS A 168 -15.87 -0.45 -4.84
CA HIS A 168 -15.53 -1.76 -5.40
C HIS A 168 -16.66 -2.40 -6.21
N THR A 169 -17.91 -2.20 -5.81
CA THR A 169 -19.07 -2.78 -6.50
C THR A 169 -19.46 -1.99 -7.74
N CYS A 170 -19.39 -0.66 -7.68
CA CYS A 170 -19.82 0.22 -8.77
C CYS A 170 -18.70 0.39 -9.80
N GLU A 171 -17.53 0.83 -9.36
CA GLU A 171 -16.39 1.15 -10.24
C GLU A 171 -15.58 -0.12 -10.58
N GLY A 172 -15.59 -1.12 -9.70
CA GLY A 172 -14.86 -2.36 -9.90
C GLY A 172 -15.49 -3.35 -10.87
N ARG A 173 -16.62 -3.01 -11.49
CA ARG A 173 -17.18 -3.78 -12.63
C ARG A 173 -16.28 -3.72 -13.85
N ASP A 174 -15.61 -2.58 -14.01
CA ASP A 174 -14.56 -2.37 -14.99
C ASP A 174 -13.21 -2.26 -14.25
N PRO A 175 -12.34 -3.27 -14.32
CA PRO A 175 -11.05 -3.26 -13.64
C PRO A 175 -10.13 -2.13 -14.10
N ASP A 176 -10.17 -1.74 -15.37
CA ASP A 176 -9.32 -0.70 -15.93
C ASP A 176 -9.77 0.68 -15.42
N TYR A 177 -11.07 0.95 -15.46
CA TYR A 177 -11.63 2.19 -14.90
C TYR A 177 -11.39 2.29 -13.39
N PHE A 178 -11.54 1.18 -12.65
CA PHE A 178 -11.22 1.16 -11.23
C PHE A 178 -9.73 1.41 -10.96
N ALA A 179 -8.85 0.88 -11.81
CA ALA A 179 -7.42 1.17 -11.73
C ALA A 179 -7.11 2.66 -11.96
N ASP A 180 -7.76 3.29 -12.96
CA ASP A 180 -7.66 4.74 -13.18
C ASP A 180 -8.15 5.53 -11.96
N CYS A 181 -9.24 5.11 -11.32
CA CYS A 181 -9.72 5.69 -10.07
C CYS A 181 -8.68 5.59 -8.94
N LEU A 182 -8.01 4.45 -8.80
CA LEU A 182 -6.97 4.25 -7.78
C LEU A 182 -5.73 5.09 -8.05
N ALA A 183 -5.29 5.18 -9.30
CA ALA A 183 -4.18 6.02 -9.73
C ALA A 183 -4.48 7.52 -9.52
N ALA A 184 -5.71 7.95 -9.84
CA ALA A 184 -6.15 9.31 -9.61
C ALA A 184 -6.29 9.65 -8.12
N LEU A 185 -6.77 8.71 -7.30
CA LEU A 185 -6.81 8.86 -5.85
C LEU A 185 -5.40 9.07 -5.28
N TRP A 186 -4.45 8.22 -5.67
CA TRP A 186 -3.05 8.37 -5.24
C TRP A 186 -2.49 9.75 -5.62
N ALA A 187 -2.74 10.22 -6.84
CA ALA A 187 -2.28 11.54 -7.30
C ALA A 187 -2.93 12.72 -6.57
N ALA A 188 -4.10 12.53 -5.97
CA ALA A 188 -4.81 13.55 -5.19
C ALA A 188 -4.39 13.58 -3.70
N LEU A 189 -3.56 12.65 -3.24
CA LEU A 189 -3.02 12.60 -1.89
C LEU A 189 -1.75 13.45 -1.77
N PRO A 190 -1.34 13.86 -0.54
CA PRO A 190 0.01 14.35 -0.27
C PRO A 190 1.07 13.36 -0.78
N PRO A 191 2.36 13.75 -0.83
CA PRO A 191 3.45 12.85 -1.21
C PRO A 191 3.33 11.49 -0.51
N VAL A 192 3.44 10.40 -1.29
CA VAL A 192 3.34 9.02 -0.78
C VAL A 192 4.67 8.31 -0.98
N ALA A 193 5.41 8.15 0.11
CA ALA A 193 6.51 7.21 0.21
C ALA A 193 5.98 5.82 0.59
N ALA A 194 6.79 4.80 0.41
CA ALA A 194 6.35 3.44 0.71
C ALA A 194 7.44 2.57 1.34
N LEU A 195 6.99 1.63 2.18
CA LEU A 195 7.79 0.56 2.78
C LEU A 195 7.03 -0.76 2.63
N ALA A 196 7.42 -1.60 1.69
CA ALA A 196 6.75 -2.86 1.43
C ALA A 196 7.16 -3.95 2.42
N ASP A 197 6.16 -4.65 2.94
CA ASP A 197 6.29 -5.85 3.73
C ASP A 197 6.08 -7.07 2.83
N GLY A 198 7.17 -7.63 2.34
CA GLY A 198 7.25 -8.86 1.57
C GLY A 198 7.95 -9.99 2.31
N VAL A 199 8.18 -9.88 3.63
CA VAL A 199 8.81 -10.96 4.40
C VAL A 199 8.01 -12.25 4.25
N ARG A 200 6.71 -12.16 4.48
CA ARG A 200 5.72 -13.20 4.15
C ARG A 200 4.66 -12.60 3.26
N ALA A 201 4.86 -12.73 1.96
CA ALA A 201 3.88 -12.30 0.96
C ALA A 201 2.65 -13.23 0.96
N MET A 202 1.57 -12.80 0.32
CA MET A 202 0.39 -13.64 0.06
C MET A 202 0.27 -13.89 -1.44
N HIS A 203 0.14 -15.16 -1.85
CA HIS A 203 0.05 -15.53 -3.25
C HIS A 203 -1.19 -16.42 -3.56
N VAL A 204 -1.31 -16.90 -4.80
CA VAL A 204 -2.39 -17.70 -5.37
C VAL A 204 -3.67 -16.88 -5.54
N THR A 205 -4.18 -16.30 -4.47
CA THR A 205 -5.37 -15.45 -4.47
C THR A 205 -5.29 -14.40 -3.38
N GLY A 206 -6.18 -13.44 -3.39
CA GLY A 206 -6.24 -12.36 -2.39
C GLY A 206 -7.51 -11.53 -2.57
N PRO A 207 -7.70 -10.57 -1.71
CA PRO A 207 -6.74 -9.95 -0.77
C PRO A 207 -6.69 -10.53 0.65
N SER A 208 -7.48 -11.57 0.98
CA SER A 208 -7.62 -12.03 2.38
C SER A 208 -7.48 -13.54 2.61
N ARG A 209 -7.57 -14.36 1.56
CA ARG A 209 -7.63 -15.83 1.64
C ARG A 209 -6.54 -16.55 0.84
N GLY A 210 -5.48 -15.85 0.44
CA GLY A 210 -4.34 -16.45 -0.23
C GLY A 210 -3.46 -17.27 0.70
N ARG A 211 -2.42 -17.88 0.13
CA ARG A 211 -1.43 -18.68 0.83
C ARG A 211 -0.20 -17.85 1.18
N PRO A 212 0.55 -18.15 2.25
CA PRO A 212 1.79 -17.48 2.55
C PRO A 212 2.89 -17.89 1.56
N PHE A 213 3.71 -16.93 1.16
CA PHE A 213 4.90 -17.12 0.35
C PHE A 213 6.09 -16.45 1.04
N ALA A 214 7.18 -17.18 1.26
CA ALA A 214 8.37 -16.66 1.90
C ALA A 214 9.23 -15.89 0.89
N LEU A 215 8.84 -14.63 0.60
CA LEU A 215 9.60 -13.78 -0.32
C LEU A 215 10.84 -13.16 0.34
N GLY A 216 10.82 -12.97 1.66
CA GLY A 216 11.96 -12.49 2.44
C GLY A 216 12.36 -11.03 2.17
N LEU A 217 11.44 -10.20 1.69
CA LEU A 217 11.70 -8.87 1.17
C LEU A 217 11.18 -7.76 2.10
N ILE A 218 12.02 -6.75 2.33
CA ILE A 218 11.63 -5.41 2.76
C ILE A 218 12.08 -4.43 1.68
N GLY A 219 11.17 -3.61 1.17
CA GLY A 219 11.48 -2.62 0.13
C GLY A 219 11.05 -1.22 0.54
N ALA A 220 11.86 -0.21 0.26
CA ALA A 220 11.51 1.19 0.53
C ALA A 220 11.73 2.08 -0.69
N SER A 221 10.93 3.13 -0.81
CA SER A 221 11.09 4.15 -1.82
C SER A 221 10.42 5.46 -1.40
N PRO A 222 10.96 6.63 -1.77
CA PRO A 222 10.27 7.90 -1.61
C PRO A 222 9.06 8.03 -2.55
N SER A 223 8.90 7.10 -3.51
CA SER A 223 7.79 7.02 -4.45
C SER A 223 7.09 5.69 -4.37
N ALA A 224 5.79 5.70 -4.07
CA ALA A 224 4.97 4.50 -4.07
C ALA A 224 4.94 3.80 -5.44
N VAL A 225 4.90 4.57 -6.52
CA VAL A 225 4.90 4.03 -7.90
C VAL A 225 6.22 3.33 -8.21
N ALA A 226 7.36 3.96 -7.90
CA ALA A 226 8.67 3.35 -8.16
C ALA A 226 8.87 2.05 -7.34
N LEU A 227 8.30 1.99 -6.13
CA LEU A 227 8.33 0.75 -5.34
C LEU A 227 7.45 -0.33 -5.97
N ASP A 228 6.26 0.03 -6.46
CA ASP A 228 5.34 -0.92 -7.09
C ASP A 228 5.95 -1.49 -8.39
N GLU A 229 6.61 -0.66 -9.21
CA GLU A 229 7.36 -1.09 -10.40
C GLU A 229 8.50 -2.07 -10.04
N ALA A 230 9.28 -1.76 -8.99
CA ALA A 230 10.35 -2.63 -8.52
C ALA A 230 9.83 -3.97 -7.99
N LEU A 231 8.71 -3.96 -7.27
CA LEU A 231 8.07 -5.18 -6.77
C LEU A 231 7.49 -6.03 -7.90
N CYS A 232 6.95 -5.42 -8.96
CA CYS A 232 6.57 -6.15 -10.17
C CYS A 232 7.81 -6.84 -10.78
N ALA A 233 8.94 -6.14 -10.92
CA ALA A 233 10.17 -6.73 -11.42
C ALA A 233 10.68 -7.89 -10.55
N VAL A 234 10.61 -7.78 -9.21
CA VAL A 234 10.92 -8.89 -8.29
C VAL A 234 10.05 -10.12 -8.55
N LEU A 235 8.77 -9.90 -8.86
CA LEU A 235 7.80 -10.97 -9.13
C LEU A 235 7.84 -11.45 -10.61
N GLY A 236 8.77 -10.94 -11.42
CA GLY A 236 8.88 -11.30 -12.84
C GLY A 236 7.73 -10.77 -13.71
N LEU A 237 7.14 -9.64 -13.31
CA LEU A 237 5.99 -9.04 -13.99
C LEU A 237 6.38 -7.71 -14.65
N GLU A 238 5.91 -7.50 -15.87
CA GLU A 238 5.86 -6.18 -16.48
C GLU A 238 4.80 -5.33 -15.75
N PRO A 239 5.13 -4.12 -15.22
CA PRO A 239 4.17 -3.28 -14.50
C PRO A 239 2.88 -3.02 -15.28
N GLY A 240 2.98 -2.70 -16.58
CA GLY A 240 1.85 -2.44 -17.48
C GLY A 240 0.91 -3.64 -17.70
N ARG A 241 1.30 -4.84 -17.29
CA ARG A 241 0.41 -6.03 -17.32
C ARG A 241 -0.52 -6.12 -16.11
N THR A 242 -0.32 -5.28 -15.10
CA THR A 242 -1.29 -5.14 -14.01
C THR A 242 -2.26 -4.00 -14.33
N PRO A 243 -3.57 -4.10 -13.99
CA PRO A 243 -4.50 -3.01 -14.26
C PRO A 243 -4.03 -1.67 -13.72
N LEU A 244 -3.51 -1.66 -12.49
CA LEU A 244 -3.03 -0.43 -11.86
C LEU A 244 -1.73 0.09 -12.49
N GLY A 245 -0.80 -0.77 -12.88
CA GLY A 245 0.41 -0.38 -13.60
C GLY A 245 0.08 0.27 -14.94
N ALA A 246 -0.83 -0.34 -15.72
CA ALA A 246 -1.29 0.23 -17.00
C ALA A 246 -1.95 1.61 -16.80
N ALA A 247 -2.77 1.79 -15.74
CA ALA A 247 -3.36 3.08 -15.40
C ALA A 247 -2.28 4.14 -15.05
N LEU A 248 -1.26 3.76 -14.31
CA LEU A 248 -0.14 4.65 -13.96
C LEU A 248 0.70 5.04 -15.18
N GLU A 249 0.90 4.11 -16.13
CA GLU A 249 1.58 4.40 -17.40
C GLU A 249 0.78 5.38 -18.27
N ARG A 250 -0.55 5.21 -18.37
CA ARG A 250 -1.43 6.18 -19.06
C ARG A 250 -1.28 7.59 -18.46
N ARG A 251 -1.33 7.72 -17.14
CA ARG A 251 -1.17 9.02 -16.45
C ARG A 251 0.22 9.63 -16.65
N LYS A 252 1.25 8.79 -16.77
CA LYS A 252 2.62 9.22 -17.11
C LYS A 252 2.67 9.85 -18.50
N ALA A 253 2.04 9.22 -19.48
CA ALA A 253 1.97 9.71 -20.86
C ALA A 253 1.17 11.02 -20.97
N GLU A 254 0.17 11.24 -20.13
CA GLU A 254 -0.64 12.47 -20.03
C GLU A 254 0.09 13.63 -19.30
N GLY A 255 1.35 13.45 -18.88
CA GLY A 255 2.11 14.47 -18.14
C GLY A 255 1.69 14.66 -16.68
N CYS A 256 0.79 13.83 -16.20
CA CYS A 256 0.35 13.83 -14.80
C CYS A 256 1.36 13.12 -13.89
N ALA A 257 2.39 13.86 -13.49
CA ALA A 257 3.30 13.58 -12.36
C ALA A 257 3.83 12.14 -12.21
N THR A 258 4.84 11.78 -12.98
CA THR A 258 5.87 10.75 -12.66
C THR A 258 6.93 10.63 -13.78
N ALA A 259 7.01 11.57 -14.68
CA ALA A 259 8.03 11.58 -15.75
C ALA A 259 9.44 11.61 -15.13
N GLY A 260 10.29 10.67 -15.52
CA GLY A 260 11.73 10.73 -15.26
C GLY A 260 12.25 9.90 -14.08
N TRP A 261 11.45 9.05 -13.44
CA TRP A 261 11.97 8.15 -12.41
C TRP A 261 12.81 7.02 -13.03
N ARG A 262 14.08 6.95 -12.66
CA ARG A 262 14.89 5.74 -12.84
C ARG A 262 14.95 5.02 -11.51
N ALA A 263 14.66 3.71 -11.51
CA ALA A 263 14.85 2.87 -10.34
C ALA A 263 16.36 2.66 -10.12
N GLU A 264 16.86 3.17 -9.01
CA GLU A 264 18.20 2.85 -8.51
C GLU A 264 18.06 1.85 -7.37
N TYR A 265 18.91 0.83 -7.36
CA TYR A 265 18.89 -0.23 -6.37
C TYR A 265 20.18 -0.17 -5.54
N PRO A 266 20.22 0.64 -4.47
CA PRO A 266 21.44 0.84 -3.68
C PRO A 266 21.82 -0.41 -2.84
N LEU A 267 20.90 -1.34 -2.64
CA LEU A 267 21.13 -2.54 -1.84
C LEU A 267 21.03 -3.80 -2.71
N LEU A 268 19.83 -4.34 -2.90
CA LEU A 268 19.57 -5.53 -3.70
C LEU A 268 18.74 -5.18 -4.94
N ARG A 269 18.96 -5.92 -6.01
CA ARG A 269 18.23 -5.80 -7.27
C ARG A 269 17.06 -6.79 -7.32
N PRO A 270 16.06 -6.58 -8.17
CA PRO A 270 14.95 -7.52 -8.33
C PRO A 270 15.38 -8.98 -8.57
N GLY A 271 16.45 -9.22 -9.34
CA GLY A 271 16.97 -10.56 -9.64
C GLY A 271 17.63 -11.28 -8.47
N ASP A 272 17.89 -10.58 -7.37
CA ASP A 272 18.49 -11.19 -6.15
C ASP A 272 17.45 -11.93 -5.31
N PHE A 273 16.15 -11.85 -5.68
CA PHE A 273 15.06 -12.50 -4.96
C PHE A 273 14.55 -13.73 -5.70
N ASP A 274 14.31 -14.81 -4.95
CA ASP A 274 13.65 -15.99 -5.49
C ASP A 274 12.12 -15.86 -5.35
N ALA A 275 11.47 -15.44 -6.43
CA ALA A 275 10.02 -15.38 -6.54
C ALA A 275 9.44 -16.57 -7.31
N ARG A 276 10.22 -17.60 -7.63
CA ARG A 276 9.74 -18.80 -8.32
C ARG A 276 8.65 -19.48 -7.49
N GLY A 277 7.51 -19.76 -8.14
CA GLY A 277 6.34 -20.31 -7.45
C GLY A 277 5.46 -19.26 -6.79
N PHE A 278 5.74 -17.96 -6.92
CA PHE A 278 4.76 -16.94 -6.58
C PHE A 278 3.66 -16.93 -7.65
N GLU A 279 2.48 -17.36 -7.27
CA GLU A 279 1.35 -17.48 -8.18
C GLU A 279 0.41 -16.28 -8.03
N LEU A 280 -0.11 -15.80 -9.14
CA LEU A 280 -1.17 -14.79 -9.22
C LEU A 280 -2.52 -15.45 -9.50
N PRO A 281 -3.64 -14.76 -9.25
CA PRO A 281 -4.95 -15.20 -9.70
C PRO A 281 -4.94 -15.41 -11.21
N ARG A 282 -5.46 -16.56 -11.66
CA ARG A 282 -5.51 -16.90 -13.11
C ARG A 282 -6.47 -16.02 -13.89
N GLU A 283 -7.53 -15.58 -13.21
CA GLU A 283 -8.57 -14.71 -13.77
C GLU A 283 -8.83 -13.56 -12.82
N LEU A 284 -9.10 -12.37 -13.39
CA LEU A 284 -9.50 -11.21 -12.62
C LEU A 284 -10.99 -11.31 -12.28
N ALA A 285 -11.30 -11.14 -11.01
CA ALA A 285 -12.69 -11.05 -10.58
C ALA A 285 -13.24 -9.65 -10.92
N HIS A 286 -14.44 -9.60 -11.49
CA HIS A 286 -15.14 -8.34 -11.77
C HIS A 286 -15.55 -7.59 -10.49
N THR A 287 -15.65 -8.28 -9.36
CA THR A 287 -15.86 -7.67 -8.05
C THR A 287 -15.09 -8.45 -6.99
N SER A 288 -14.54 -7.76 -5.98
CA SER A 288 -13.90 -8.41 -4.83
C SER A 288 -14.91 -8.81 -3.74
N PHE A 289 -16.17 -8.47 -3.91
CA PHE A 289 -17.27 -8.84 -3.02
C PHE A 289 -18.12 -9.92 -3.68
N HIS A 290 -17.75 -11.19 -3.44
CA HIS A 290 -18.73 -12.26 -3.52
C HIS A 290 -19.40 -12.36 -2.15
N PRO A 291 -20.74 -12.26 -2.06
CA PRO A 291 -21.42 -12.74 -0.89
C PRO A 291 -20.98 -14.20 -0.67
N ALA A 292 -20.59 -14.51 0.54
CA ALA A 292 -20.23 -15.88 0.89
C ALA A 292 -21.40 -16.80 0.49
N ARG A 293 -21.15 -17.71 -0.47
CA ARG A 293 -21.95 -18.91 -0.60
C ARG A 293 -21.52 -19.90 0.45
#